data_2cf62eebca79a2ea2b4423cf4c1e43ab
#
_entry.id   2cf62eebca79a2ea2b4423cf4c1e43ab
#
_cell.length_a   1.000
_cell.length_b   1.000
_cell.length_c   1.000
_cell.angle_alpha   90.00
_cell.angle_beta   90.00
_cell.angle_gamma   90.00
#
_symmetry.space_group_name_H-M   'P 1'
#
loop_
_entity.id
_entity.type
_entity.pdbx_description
1 polymer ?
#
loop_
_entity_poly.entity_id
_entity_poly.type
_entity_poly.pdbx_seq_one_letter_code
_entity_poly.pdbx_strand_id
1 'polypeptide(L)'
;WSEENFAMSPQNWDAGQETFSATNALGTGPFKITLREPNTKTVFKRNKHWWGEMEDKKVTQIQLLPIKNAATRVAALLSGEIDLVTDAPVQDLARIGSSSSHKVESTAQMRTIFLGMDQAADQLRTGNTGDNPFKKKEVRQALYQAIDIDAIKKKVMRGLSEPAGIITFPGVNGYTEALDKRLPYDVDAAKKLLADAGYPNGFDVELRCPNDRYVNDEAICTAVVGMFGKIGVNVNLFSQTKSKHFKELKDDQG
;
A
#
# COMPACT_ATOMS: atom_id res chain seq x y z
N TRP A 1 -3.52 9.22 -4.57
CA TRP A 1 -3.79 10.64 -4.76
C TRP A 1 -2.41 11.30 -4.84
N SER A 2 -2.04 11.80 -6.01
CA SER A 2 -0.84 12.62 -6.13
C SER A 2 -1.13 13.98 -5.50
N GLU A 3 -0.14 14.56 -4.85
CA GLU A 3 -0.22 15.91 -4.27
C GLU A 3 -0.53 17.00 -5.32
N GLU A 4 -0.46 16.64 -6.58
CA GLU A 4 -0.62 17.53 -7.74
C GLU A 4 -2.06 17.95 -8.06
N ASN A 5 -3.07 17.34 -7.42
CA ASN A 5 -4.49 17.56 -7.74
C ASN A 5 -5.26 18.40 -6.71
N PHE A 6 -4.59 19.08 -5.80
CA PHE A 6 -5.26 19.98 -4.88
C PHE A 6 -5.43 21.38 -5.50
N ALA A 7 -6.66 21.85 -5.61
CA ALA A 7 -6.92 23.25 -5.86
C ALA A 7 -6.37 24.08 -4.68
N MET A 8 -5.23 24.74 -4.89
CA MET A 8 -4.62 25.61 -3.88
C MET A 8 -5.31 26.96 -3.87
N SER A 9 -5.53 27.53 -2.68
CA SER A 9 -6.01 28.89 -2.60
C SER A 9 -4.93 29.87 -3.10
N PRO A 10 -5.29 31.01 -3.71
CA PRO A 10 -4.33 32.03 -4.09
C PRO A 10 -3.39 32.45 -2.95
N GLN A 11 -3.91 32.51 -1.72
CA GLN A 11 -3.11 32.85 -0.54
C GLN A 11 -2.02 31.83 -0.23
N ASN A 12 -2.28 30.53 -0.45
CA ASN A 12 -1.27 29.49 -0.30
C ASN A 12 -0.20 29.57 -1.39
N TRP A 13 -0.60 29.93 -2.59
CA TRP A 13 0.30 30.11 -3.72
C TRP A 13 1.29 31.26 -3.49
N ASP A 14 0.78 32.42 -3.07
CA ASP A 14 1.58 33.64 -2.86
C ASP A 14 2.53 33.54 -1.66
N ALA A 15 2.24 32.71 -0.66
CA ALA A 15 3.02 32.55 0.57
C ALA A 15 4.18 31.53 0.50
N GLY A 16 4.50 30.99 -0.71
CA GLY A 16 5.56 29.98 -0.84
C GLY A 16 5.11 28.62 -0.32
N GLN A 17 4.45 27.94 -1.14
CA GLN A 17 3.61 26.74 -1.12
C GLN A 17 3.88 25.66 -0.08
N GLU A 18 5.10 25.10 -0.01
CA GLU A 18 5.33 23.87 0.75
C GLU A 18 5.21 24.09 2.26
N THR A 19 5.82 25.12 2.78
CA THR A 19 5.84 25.38 4.23
C THR A 19 4.51 25.95 4.72
N PHE A 20 3.90 26.84 3.94
CA PHE A 20 2.63 27.48 4.33
C PHE A 20 1.46 26.49 4.25
N SER A 21 1.36 25.72 3.19
CA SER A 21 0.30 24.73 3.02
C SER A 21 0.36 23.58 4.03
N ALA A 22 1.55 23.21 4.49
CA ALA A 22 1.73 22.19 5.51
C ALA A 22 1.08 22.55 6.86
N THR A 23 1.01 23.85 7.18
CA THR A 23 0.47 24.35 8.46
C THR A 23 -0.83 25.14 8.33
N ASN A 24 -1.07 25.75 7.16
CA ASN A 24 -2.18 26.68 6.92
C ASN A 24 -3.02 26.27 5.70
N ALA A 25 -3.26 24.98 5.51
CA ALA A 25 -4.02 24.50 4.37
C ALA A 25 -5.42 25.11 4.30
N LEU A 26 -5.73 25.75 3.18
CA LEU A 26 -7.02 26.35 2.87
C LEU A 26 -7.68 25.58 1.74
N GLY A 27 -8.87 25.07 1.98
CA GLY A 27 -9.65 24.29 1.02
C GLY A 27 -11.10 24.78 0.93
N THR A 28 -11.80 24.31 -0.09
CA THR A 28 -13.21 24.65 -0.37
C THR A 28 -14.19 23.62 0.19
N GLY A 29 -13.71 22.63 0.95
CA GLY A 29 -14.50 21.50 1.46
C GLY A 29 -15.42 21.85 2.63
N PRO A 30 -16.25 20.88 3.08
CA PRO A 30 -17.21 21.06 4.18
C PRO A 30 -16.57 21.25 5.55
N PHE A 31 -15.28 20.95 5.69
CA PHE A 31 -14.52 21.16 6.91
C PHE A 31 -13.27 22.01 6.65
N LYS A 32 -12.90 22.82 7.63
CA LYS A 32 -11.66 23.62 7.64
C LYS A 32 -10.73 23.12 8.71
N ILE A 33 -9.43 23.10 8.42
CA ILE A 33 -8.39 22.85 9.42
C ILE A 33 -8.34 24.06 10.36
N THR A 34 -8.43 23.80 11.66
CA THR A 34 -8.34 24.84 12.70
C THR A 34 -7.11 24.65 13.60
N LEU A 35 -6.51 23.48 13.59
CA LEU A 35 -5.27 23.17 14.28
C LEU A 35 -4.54 22.07 13.50
N ARG A 36 -3.23 22.23 13.32
CA ARG A 36 -2.37 21.19 12.80
C ARG A 36 -1.06 21.14 13.57
N GLU A 37 -0.91 20.07 14.32
CA GLU A 37 0.33 19.68 15.00
C GLU A 37 0.89 18.46 14.25
N PRO A 38 1.95 18.63 13.45
CA PRO A 38 2.51 17.54 12.65
C PRO A 38 2.80 16.29 13.48
N ASN A 39 2.41 15.13 12.99
CA ASN A 39 2.55 13.81 13.64
C ASN A 39 1.82 13.64 15.00
N THR A 40 1.09 14.63 15.47
CA THR A 40 0.39 14.61 16.76
C THR A 40 -1.12 14.66 16.56
N LYS A 41 -1.62 15.74 15.94
CA LYS A 41 -3.06 15.97 15.81
C LYS A 41 -3.39 16.96 14.70
N THR A 42 -4.49 16.69 13.99
CA THR A 42 -5.11 17.69 13.11
C THR A 42 -6.58 17.81 13.50
N VAL A 43 -7.04 19.05 13.72
CA VAL A 43 -8.44 19.36 14.05
C VAL A 43 -9.12 20.05 12.90
N PHE A 44 -10.24 19.49 12.50
CA PHE A 44 -11.12 20.03 11.48
C PHE A 44 -12.42 20.50 12.13
N LYS A 45 -12.92 21.66 11.74
CA LYS A 45 -14.24 22.15 12.13
C LYS A 45 -15.11 22.38 10.90
N ARG A 46 -16.42 22.27 11.06
CA ARG A 46 -17.39 22.51 10.00
C ARG A 46 -17.17 23.89 9.35
N ASN A 47 -17.16 23.93 8.04
CA ASN A 47 -17.05 25.17 7.26
C ASN A 47 -18.44 25.78 7.06
N LYS A 48 -18.75 26.86 7.77
CA LYS A 48 -20.04 27.56 7.67
C LYS A 48 -20.29 28.21 6.30
N HIS A 49 -19.26 28.35 5.48
CA HIS A 49 -19.33 28.95 4.15
C HIS A 49 -19.24 27.91 3.03
N TRP A 50 -19.39 26.64 3.37
CA TRP A 50 -19.41 25.61 2.35
C TRP A 50 -20.72 25.72 1.53
N TRP A 51 -20.58 25.59 0.23
CA TRP A 51 -21.64 25.81 -0.75
C TRP A 51 -22.59 24.61 -0.95
N GLY A 52 -22.22 23.42 -0.48
CA GLY A 52 -23.04 22.21 -0.58
C GLY A 52 -23.97 22.01 0.61
N GLU A 53 -24.85 21.04 0.51
CA GLU A 53 -25.77 20.66 1.59
C GLU A 53 -25.04 19.83 2.66
N MET A 54 -25.27 20.15 3.92
CA MET A 54 -24.76 19.41 5.06
C MET A 54 -25.87 19.21 6.08
N GLU A 55 -26.17 17.94 6.40
CA GLU A 55 -27.18 17.64 7.41
C GLU A 55 -26.81 18.22 8.78
N ASP A 56 -27.73 18.94 9.39
CA ASP A 56 -27.50 19.75 10.60
C ASP A 56 -27.14 18.94 11.86
N LYS A 57 -27.46 17.66 11.91
CA LYS A 57 -27.35 16.83 13.11
C LYS A 57 -26.09 15.95 13.17
N LYS A 58 -25.11 16.18 12.28
CA LYS A 58 -23.95 15.30 12.16
C LYS A 58 -22.68 15.96 12.69
N VAL A 59 -21.57 15.34 12.43
CA VAL A 59 -20.23 15.70 12.91
C VAL A 59 -19.94 17.18 12.69
N THR A 60 -19.61 17.89 13.76
CA THR A 60 -19.22 19.32 13.74
C THR A 60 -17.72 19.53 13.81
N GLN A 61 -17.02 18.55 14.40
CA GLN A 61 -15.56 18.56 14.54
C GLN A 61 -15.02 17.16 14.31
N ILE A 62 -13.87 17.07 13.64
CA ILE A 62 -13.10 15.83 13.45
C ILE A 62 -11.70 16.07 14.02
N GLN A 63 -11.21 15.12 14.81
CA GLN A 63 -9.82 15.08 15.27
C GLN A 63 -9.12 13.89 14.61
N LEU A 64 -8.11 14.15 13.83
CA LEU A 64 -7.26 13.11 13.25
C LEU A 64 -6.03 12.91 14.14
N LEU A 65 -5.89 11.71 14.68
CA LEU A 65 -4.79 11.30 15.57
C LEU A 65 -3.93 10.24 14.86
N PRO A 66 -2.69 10.54 14.48
CA PRO A 66 -1.80 9.57 13.85
C PRO A 66 -1.27 8.55 14.88
N ILE A 67 -1.91 7.39 15.00
CA ILE A 67 -1.47 6.30 15.85
C ILE A 67 -0.79 5.24 14.97
N LYS A 68 0.54 5.20 14.93
CA LYS A 68 1.31 4.32 14.03
C LYS A 68 1.16 2.84 14.38
N ASN A 69 1.21 2.49 15.66
CA ASN A 69 1.09 1.10 16.09
C ASN A 69 -0.35 0.59 15.96
N ALA A 70 -0.51 -0.50 15.22
CA ALA A 70 -1.82 -1.07 14.90
C ALA A 70 -2.56 -1.60 16.14
N ALA A 71 -1.86 -2.27 17.05
CA ALA A 71 -2.47 -2.79 18.29
C ALA A 71 -2.95 -1.66 19.21
N THR A 72 -2.16 -0.58 19.32
CA THR A 72 -2.55 0.63 20.07
C THR A 72 -3.79 1.29 19.45
N ARG A 73 -3.87 1.37 18.10
CA ARG A 73 -5.06 1.90 17.42
C ARG A 73 -6.32 1.10 17.73
N VAL A 74 -6.23 -0.22 17.68
CA VAL A 74 -7.36 -1.11 18.00
C VAL A 74 -7.74 -1.00 19.48
N ALA A 75 -6.77 -0.92 20.38
CA ALA A 75 -7.04 -0.73 21.80
C ALA A 75 -7.76 0.60 22.08
N ALA A 76 -7.31 1.70 21.48
CA ALA A 76 -7.94 3.01 21.60
C ALA A 76 -9.38 3.04 21.08
N LEU A 77 -9.66 2.32 19.98
CA LEU A 77 -11.03 2.15 19.49
C LEU A 77 -11.89 1.39 20.48
N LEU A 78 -11.43 0.22 20.94
CA LEU A 78 -12.21 -0.64 21.85
C LEU A 78 -12.43 -0.03 23.23
N SER A 79 -11.55 0.87 23.68
CA SER A 79 -11.72 1.63 24.93
C SER A 79 -12.62 2.87 24.78
N GLY A 80 -12.98 3.26 23.56
CA GLY A 80 -13.74 4.48 23.30
C GLY A 80 -12.91 5.77 23.34
N GLU A 81 -11.58 5.68 23.34
CA GLU A 81 -10.68 6.84 23.24
C GLU A 81 -10.78 7.48 21.85
N ILE A 82 -11.02 6.69 20.83
CA ILE A 82 -11.29 7.13 19.45
C ILE A 82 -12.56 6.48 18.91
N ASP A 83 -13.26 7.17 18.01
CA ASP A 83 -14.56 6.75 17.48
C ASP A 83 -14.44 5.97 16.17
N LEU A 84 -13.35 6.16 15.41
CA LEU A 84 -13.17 5.60 14.08
C LEU A 84 -11.70 5.22 13.85
N VAL A 85 -11.48 4.05 13.28
CA VAL A 85 -10.18 3.61 12.75
C VAL A 85 -10.30 3.37 11.26
N THR A 86 -9.46 4.02 10.49
CA THR A 86 -9.16 3.66 9.10
C THR A 86 -8.01 2.66 9.07
N ASP A 87 -7.96 1.79 8.07
CA ASP A 87 -6.91 0.77 7.93
C ASP A 87 -6.76 -0.12 9.19
N ALA A 88 -7.90 -0.62 9.69
CA ALA A 88 -7.89 -1.58 10.79
C ALA A 88 -7.18 -2.88 10.36
N PRO A 89 -6.32 -3.47 11.24
CA PRO A 89 -5.63 -4.71 10.93
C PRO A 89 -6.64 -5.83 10.65
N VAL A 90 -6.47 -6.54 9.55
CA VAL A 90 -7.43 -7.59 9.14
C VAL A 90 -7.57 -8.72 10.16
N GLN A 91 -6.54 -8.97 10.95
CA GLN A 91 -6.55 -9.96 12.03
C GLN A 91 -7.44 -9.57 13.22
N ASP A 92 -7.71 -8.26 13.41
CA ASP A 92 -8.50 -7.75 14.53
C ASP A 92 -9.98 -7.49 14.17
N LEU A 93 -10.35 -7.56 12.88
CA LEU A 93 -11.70 -7.22 12.43
C LEU A 93 -12.79 -8.09 13.07
N ALA A 94 -12.54 -9.39 13.24
CA ALA A 94 -13.47 -10.27 13.93
C ALA A 94 -13.68 -9.86 15.41
N ARG A 95 -12.59 -9.48 16.10
CA ARG A 95 -12.63 -8.99 17.47
C ARG A 95 -13.38 -7.66 17.60
N ILE A 96 -13.14 -6.72 16.67
CA ILE A 96 -13.85 -5.44 16.64
C ILE A 96 -15.33 -5.68 16.34
N GLY A 97 -15.65 -6.49 15.32
CA GLY A 97 -17.03 -6.78 14.92
C GLY A 97 -17.83 -7.60 15.93
N SER A 98 -17.19 -8.30 16.88
CA SER A 98 -17.89 -8.99 17.97
C SER A 98 -18.32 -8.05 19.12
N SER A 99 -17.82 -6.82 19.13
CA SER A 99 -18.22 -5.81 20.12
C SER A 99 -19.60 -5.23 19.78
N SER A 100 -20.49 -5.14 20.75
CA SER A 100 -21.84 -4.57 20.56
C SER A 100 -21.84 -3.06 20.27
N SER A 101 -20.73 -2.38 20.56
CA SER A 101 -20.56 -0.92 20.38
C SER A 101 -19.83 -0.53 19.10
N HIS A 102 -19.32 -1.50 18.32
CA HIS A 102 -18.52 -1.22 17.13
C HIS A 102 -19.08 -1.92 15.90
N LYS A 103 -18.89 -1.31 14.74
CA LYS A 103 -19.23 -1.85 13.44
C LYS A 103 -18.00 -1.87 12.54
N VAL A 104 -17.83 -2.95 11.80
CA VAL A 104 -16.79 -3.06 10.76
C VAL A 104 -17.47 -2.85 9.41
N GLU A 105 -16.99 -1.85 8.68
CA GLU A 105 -17.35 -1.63 7.28
C GLU A 105 -16.14 -1.92 6.40
N SER A 106 -16.34 -2.62 5.31
CA SER A 106 -15.28 -2.99 4.36
C SER A 106 -15.72 -2.68 2.94
N THR A 107 -14.83 -2.11 2.17
CA THR A 107 -15.03 -1.86 0.74
C THR A 107 -13.72 -2.09 -0.02
N ALA A 108 -13.83 -2.45 -1.29
CA ALA A 108 -12.67 -2.57 -2.15
C ALA A 108 -12.01 -1.20 -2.35
N GLN A 109 -10.69 -1.16 -2.25
CA GLN A 109 -9.91 0.04 -2.57
C GLN A 109 -9.42 -0.02 -4.01
N MET A 110 -9.39 1.14 -4.67
CA MET A 110 -8.72 1.31 -5.96
C MET A 110 -7.20 1.38 -5.77
N ARG A 111 -6.61 0.27 -5.32
CA ARG A 111 -5.19 0.16 -5.01
C ARG A 111 -4.70 -1.24 -5.30
N THR A 112 -3.76 -1.36 -6.22
CA THR A 112 -3.09 -2.61 -6.54
C THR A 112 -1.73 -2.66 -5.87
N ILE A 113 -1.44 -3.73 -5.14
CA ILE A 113 -0.13 -4.03 -4.58
C ILE A 113 0.60 -4.91 -5.58
N PHE A 114 1.79 -4.50 -5.96
CA PHE A 114 2.60 -5.20 -6.96
C PHE A 114 4.08 -5.16 -6.61
N LEU A 115 4.85 -6.05 -7.21
CA LEU A 115 6.31 -6.06 -7.14
C LEU A 115 6.88 -5.34 -8.35
N GLY A 116 7.62 -4.27 -8.12
CA GLY A 116 8.43 -3.60 -9.15
C GLY A 116 9.74 -4.35 -9.35
N MET A 117 10.14 -4.53 -10.60
CA MET A 117 11.41 -5.17 -10.97
C MET A 117 12.19 -4.20 -11.85
N ASP A 118 13.42 -3.86 -11.46
CA ASP A 118 14.31 -3.06 -12.28
C ASP A 118 14.72 -3.85 -13.52
N GLN A 119 14.37 -3.34 -14.68
CA GLN A 119 14.69 -3.94 -15.97
C GLN A 119 15.72 -3.10 -16.75
N ALA A 120 16.13 -1.94 -16.24
CA ALA A 120 17.01 -1.01 -16.93
C ALA A 120 18.49 -1.26 -16.59
N ALA A 121 18.81 -1.47 -15.33
CA ALA A 121 20.19 -1.68 -14.89
C ALA A 121 20.81 -2.92 -15.55
N ASP A 122 22.11 -2.88 -15.81
CA ASP A 122 22.84 -4.02 -16.38
C ASP A 122 23.07 -5.13 -15.36
N GLN A 123 23.18 -4.76 -14.08
CA GLN A 123 23.37 -5.68 -12.97
C GLN A 123 22.42 -5.31 -11.84
N LEU A 124 22.01 -6.29 -11.03
CA LEU A 124 21.32 -6.02 -9.77
C LEU A 124 22.29 -5.33 -8.81
N ARG A 125 21.81 -4.38 -8.03
CA ARG A 125 22.61 -3.72 -6.96
C ARG A 125 23.09 -4.71 -5.91
N THR A 126 22.26 -5.70 -5.64
CA THR A 126 22.49 -6.76 -4.67
C THR A 126 22.13 -8.08 -5.33
N GLY A 127 22.91 -9.08 -5.07
CA GLY A 127 22.71 -10.40 -5.66
C GLY A 127 24.02 -11.07 -6.01
N ASN A 128 23.94 -12.29 -6.53
CA ASN A 128 25.08 -13.12 -6.88
C ASN A 128 25.16 -13.41 -8.38
N THR A 129 24.35 -12.73 -9.18
CA THR A 129 24.39 -12.82 -10.64
C THR A 129 25.31 -11.75 -11.21
N GLY A 130 26.08 -12.07 -12.21
CA GLY A 130 26.90 -11.08 -12.93
C GLY A 130 26.10 -10.19 -13.89
N ASP A 131 24.80 -10.40 -13.97
CA ASP A 131 23.84 -9.69 -14.83
C ASP A 131 22.56 -9.34 -14.07
N ASN A 132 21.61 -8.72 -14.76
CA ASN A 132 20.26 -8.45 -14.24
C ASN A 132 19.26 -9.51 -14.75
N PRO A 133 18.87 -10.48 -13.91
CA PRO A 133 17.90 -11.51 -14.28
C PRO A 133 16.55 -10.93 -14.73
N PHE A 134 16.15 -9.78 -14.21
CA PHE A 134 14.85 -9.17 -14.49
C PHE A 134 14.72 -8.60 -15.91
N LYS A 135 15.81 -8.47 -16.67
CA LYS A 135 15.76 -8.19 -18.11
C LYS A 135 15.10 -9.31 -18.89
N LYS A 136 15.19 -10.57 -18.42
CA LYS A 136 14.60 -11.74 -19.07
C LYS A 136 13.12 -11.88 -18.72
N LYS A 137 12.26 -11.93 -19.71
CA LYS A 137 10.80 -12.09 -19.52
C LYS A 137 10.47 -13.38 -18.77
N GLU A 138 11.20 -14.46 -19.08
CA GLU A 138 11.04 -15.79 -18.49
C GLU A 138 11.25 -15.76 -16.98
N VAL A 139 12.23 -14.99 -16.50
CA VAL A 139 12.49 -14.81 -15.07
C VAL A 139 11.32 -14.07 -14.41
N ARG A 140 10.85 -12.97 -15.00
CA ARG A 140 9.71 -12.22 -14.44
C ARG A 140 8.44 -13.07 -14.42
N GLN A 141 8.22 -13.88 -15.44
CA GLN A 141 7.09 -14.81 -15.51
C GLN A 141 7.24 -15.93 -14.45
N ALA A 142 8.43 -16.47 -14.24
CA ALA A 142 8.70 -17.45 -13.20
C ALA A 142 8.35 -16.91 -11.81
N LEU A 143 8.81 -15.71 -11.48
CA LEU A 143 8.48 -15.06 -10.22
C LEU A 143 6.97 -14.83 -10.08
N TYR A 144 6.28 -14.41 -11.14
CA TYR A 144 4.84 -14.24 -11.15
C TYR A 144 4.10 -15.55 -10.85
N GLN A 145 4.47 -16.65 -11.52
CA GLN A 145 3.83 -17.97 -11.34
C GLN A 145 4.23 -18.66 -10.03
N ALA A 146 5.32 -18.23 -9.39
CA ALA A 146 5.70 -18.73 -8.06
C ALA A 146 4.83 -18.18 -6.93
N ILE A 147 4.06 -17.09 -7.17
CA ILE A 147 3.23 -16.46 -6.16
C ILE A 147 1.86 -17.11 -6.08
N ASP A 148 1.60 -17.84 -4.99
CA ASP A 148 0.28 -18.35 -4.61
C ASP A 148 -0.57 -17.19 -4.07
N ILE A 149 -1.22 -16.46 -4.99
CA ILE A 149 -2.02 -15.29 -4.64
C ILE A 149 -3.25 -15.64 -3.80
N ASP A 150 -3.82 -16.83 -4.00
CA ASP A 150 -4.96 -17.32 -3.24
C ASP A 150 -4.58 -17.64 -1.78
N ALA A 151 -3.37 -18.16 -1.57
CA ALA A 151 -2.83 -18.34 -0.23
C ALA A 151 -2.60 -16.97 0.46
N ILE A 152 -2.11 -15.96 -0.25
CA ILE A 152 -2.00 -14.58 0.28
C ILE A 152 -3.39 -14.05 0.66
N LYS A 153 -4.36 -14.10 -0.26
CA LYS A 153 -5.75 -13.70 0.02
C LYS A 153 -6.29 -14.38 1.26
N LYS A 154 -6.21 -15.70 1.33
CA LYS A 154 -6.81 -16.51 2.39
C LYS A 154 -6.09 -16.38 3.73
N LYS A 155 -4.75 -16.49 3.75
CA LYS A 155 -3.97 -16.61 4.99
C LYS A 155 -3.44 -15.29 5.51
N VAL A 156 -2.99 -14.40 4.61
CA VAL A 156 -2.42 -13.10 4.99
C VAL A 156 -3.52 -12.05 5.09
N MET A 157 -4.40 -11.99 4.10
CA MET A 157 -5.44 -10.95 3.98
C MET A 157 -6.80 -11.36 4.55
N ARG A 158 -6.91 -12.56 5.11
CA ARG A 158 -8.15 -13.08 5.73
C ARG A 158 -9.38 -13.00 4.81
N GLY A 159 -9.18 -13.13 3.50
CA GLY A 159 -10.22 -13.02 2.48
C GLY A 159 -10.52 -11.60 2.01
N LEU A 160 -9.86 -10.59 2.57
CA LEU A 160 -10.16 -9.15 2.35
C LEU A 160 -9.27 -8.52 1.27
N SER A 161 -8.94 -9.27 0.24
CA SER A 161 -8.24 -8.76 -0.95
C SER A 161 -8.75 -9.47 -2.19
N GLU A 162 -8.61 -8.82 -3.34
CA GLU A 162 -8.93 -9.42 -4.63
C GLU A 162 -7.63 -9.65 -5.42
N PRO A 163 -7.39 -10.89 -5.92
CA PRO A 163 -6.28 -11.17 -6.83
C PRO A 163 -6.42 -10.33 -8.10
N ALA A 164 -5.38 -9.61 -8.48
CA ALA A 164 -5.34 -8.79 -9.68
C ALA A 164 -4.29 -9.31 -10.67
N GLY A 165 -4.60 -9.33 -11.95
CA GLY A 165 -3.70 -9.70 -13.04
C GLY A 165 -2.97 -8.51 -13.64
N ILE A 166 -3.52 -7.30 -13.46
CA ILE A 166 -2.97 -6.03 -13.95
C ILE A 166 -3.03 -4.95 -12.86
N ILE A 167 -2.35 -3.85 -13.09
CA ILE A 167 -2.29 -2.73 -12.13
C ILE A 167 -3.61 -1.93 -12.10
N THR A 168 -4.30 -1.82 -13.25
CA THR A 168 -5.60 -1.15 -13.34
C THR A 168 -6.72 -2.04 -12.78
N PHE A 169 -7.79 -1.46 -12.33
CA PHE A 169 -8.92 -2.13 -11.69
C PHE A 169 -10.26 -1.74 -12.34
N PRO A 170 -11.36 -2.48 -12.06
CA PRO A 170 -12.68 -2.20 -12.63
C PRO A 170 -13.09 -0.75 -12.45
N GLY A 171 -13.64 -0.13 -13.51
CA GLY A 171 -14.05 1.27 -13.51
C GLY A 171 -12.96 2.27 -13.94
N VAL A 172 -11.74 1.82 -14.18
CA VAL A 172 -10.64 2.66 -14.71
C VAL A 172 -10.47 2.40 -16.20
N ASN A 173 -10.22 3.46 -16.98
CA ASN A 173 -9.93 3.34 -18.39
C ASN A 173 -8.74 2.41 -18.66
N GLY A 174 -8.92 1.49 -19.61
CA GLY A 174 -7.92 0.46 -19.92
C GLY A 174 -8.08 -0.85 -19.16
N TYR A 175 -8.99 -0.95 -18.19
CA TYR A 175 -9.34 -2.22 -17.55
C TYR A 175 -10.20 -3.08 -18.50
N THR A 176 -9.88 -4.37 -18.57
CA THR A 176 -10.77 -5.40 -19.10
C THR A 176 -10.56 -6.69 -18.32
N GLU A 177 -11.60 -7.49 -18.13
CA GLU A 177 -11.51 -8.80 -17.48
C GLU A 177 -10.52 -9.75 -18.18
N ALA A 178 -10.37 -9.62 -19.49
CA ALA A 178 -9.43 -10.41 -20.27
C ALA A 178 -7.97 -10.10 -19.91
N LEU A 179 -7.65 -8.82 -19.66
CA LEU A 179 -6.31 -8.40 -19.22
C LEU A 179 -6.06 -8.72 -17.76
N ASP A 180 -7.10 -8.74 -16.93
CA ASP A 180 -6.99 -9.05 -15.50
C ASP A 180 -6.88 -10.55 -15.20
N LYS A 181 -6.88 -11.39 -16.24
CA LYS A 181 -6.72 -12.83 -16.08
C LYS A 181 -5.28 -13.18 -15.71
N ARG A 182 -5.09 -13.69 -14.50
CA ARG A 182 -3.79 -14.12 -13.99
C ARG A 182 -3.29 -15.39 -14.70
N LEU A 183 -1.96 -15.49 -14.83
CA LEU A 183 -1.32 -16.78 -15.06
C LEU A 183 -1.49 -17.67 -13.82
N PRO A 184 -1.63 -18.99 -13.99
CA PRO A 184 -1.80 -19.90 -12.87
C PRO A 184 -0.56 -19.92 -11.97
N TYR A 185 -0.79 -20.14 -10.66
CA TYR A 185 0.27 -20.51 -9.73
C TYR A 185 0.82 -21.89 -10.11
N ASP A 186 2.10 -21.96 -10.42
CA ASP A 186 2.76 -23.20 -10.85
C ASP A 186 4.26 -23.13 -10.54
N VAL A 187 4.67 -23.83 -9.48
CA VAL A 187 6.06 -23.85 -9.01
C VAL A 187 6.97 -24.60 -9.98
N ASP A 188 6.48 -25.66 -10.61
CA ASP A 188 7.30 -26.48 -11.50
C ASP A 188 7.53 -25.77 -12.84
N ALA A 189 6.50 -25.13 -13.38
CA ALA A 189 6.64 -24.24 -14.53
C ALA A 189 7.59 -23.06 -14.23
N ALA A 190 7.50 -22.47 -13.04
CA ALA A 190 8.39 -21.39 -12.62
C ALA A 190 9.86 -21.84 -12.53
N LYS A 191 10.14 -23.01 -11.95
CA LYS A 191 11.50 -23.60 -11.93
C LYS A 191 12.04 -23.85 -13.34
N LYS A 192 11.20 -24.40 -14.21
CA LYS A 192 11.57 -24.65 -15.61
C LYS A 192 11.93 -23.36 -16.32
N LEU A 193 11.11 -22.30 -16.17
CA LEU A 193 11.38 -20.98 -16.76
C LEU A 193 12.70 -20.38 -16.28
N LEU A 194 13.02 -20.52 -14.97
CA LEU A 194 14.31 -20.07 -14.44
C LEU A 194 15.47 -20.87 -15.04
N ALA A 195 15.35 -22.19 -15.15
CA ALA A 195 16.39 -23.04 -15.73
C ALA A 195 16.62 -22.70 -17.20
N ASP A 196 15.56 -22.57 -17.99
CA ASP A 196 15.61 -22.18 -19.42
C ASP A 196 16.21 -20.77 -19.60
N ALA A 197 16.02 -19.89 -18.62
CA ALA A 197 16.63 -18.54 -18.59
C ALA A 197 18.10 -18.51 -18.13
N GLY A 198 18.67 -19.65 -17.75
CA GLY A 198 20.07 -19.74 -17.30
C GLY A 198 20.27 -19.69 -15.78
N TYR A 199 19.21 -19.81 -15.00
CA TYR A 199 19.24 -19.80 -13.53
C TYR A 199 18.67 -21.10 -12.94
N PRO A 200 19.22 -22.30 -13.27
CA PRO A 200 18.68 -23.58 -12.82
C PRO A 200 18.72 -23.76 -11.29
N ASN A 201 19.60 -23.06 -10.60
CA ASN A 201 19.73 -23.07 -9.14
C ASN A 201 19.13 -21.82 -8.48
N GLY A 202 18.40 -20.98 -9.25
CA GLY A 202 17.92 -19.69 -8.78
C GLY A 202 19.01 -18.63 -8.64
N PHE A 203 18.76 -17.62 -7.82
CA PHE A 203 19.69 -16.51 -7.58
C PHE A 203 19.33 -15.77 -6.28
N ASP A 204 20.26 -14.95 -5.78
CA ASP A 204 20.03 -14.07 -4.63
C ASP A 204 19.54 -12.72 -5.10
N VAL A 205 18.60 -12.12 -4.36
CA VAL A 205 18.03 -10.80 -4.65
C VAL A 205 17.58 -10.11 -3.36
N GLU A 206 17.56 -8.79 -3.39
CA GLU A 206 16.97 -7.97 -2.32
C GLU A 206 15.53 -7.61 -2.66
N LEU A 207 14.63 -7.67 -1.68
CA LEU A 207 13.27 -7.13 -1.75
C LEU A 207 13.13 -6.01 -0.72
N ARG A 208 12.88 -4.80 -1.17
CA ARG A 208 12.54 -3.66 -0.32
C ARG A 208 11.04 -3.53 -0.17
N CYS A 209 10.58 -3.51 1.06
CA CYS A 209 9.16 -3.54 1.41
C CYS A 209 8.84 -2.46 2.45
N PRO A 210 7.78 -1.65 2.25
CA PRO A 210 7.28 -0.82 3.32
C PRO A 210 6.60 -1.68 4.39
N ASN A 211 6.53 -1.17 5.62
CA ASN A 211 5.86 -1.85 6.74
C ASN A 211 4.80 -0.99 7.45
N ASP A 212 4.53 0.19 6.92
CA ASP A 212 3.54 1.13 7.46
C ASP A 212 2.75 1.88 6.36
N ARG A 213 2.69 1.31 5.14
CA ARG A 213 2.04 1.93 3.98
C ARG A 213 0.76 1.25 3.55
N TYR A 214 0.73 -0.07 3.53
CA TYR A 214 -0.39 -0.88 3.05
C TYR A 214 -0.83 -1.86 4.13
N VAL A 215 -2.08 -2.34 4.03
CA VAL A 215 -2.57 -3.36 4.95
C VAL A 215 -1.73 -4.63 4.79
N ASN A 216 -1.12 -5.07 5.88
CA ASN A 216 -0.27 -6.27 5.96
C ASN A 216 0.91 -6.32 4.97
N ASP A 217 1.46 -5.16 4.58
CA ASP A 217 2.55 -5.07 3.59
C ASP A 217 3.76 -5.95 3.95
N GLU A 218 4.27 -5.89 5.15
CA GLU A 218 5.39 -6.74 5.60
C GLU A 218 5.03 -8.23 5.58
N ALA A 219 3.82 -8.58 5.99
CA ALA A 219 3.37 -9.98 5.99
C ALA A 219 3.19 -10.53 4.55
N ILE A 220 2.75 -9.69 3.61
CA ILE A 220 2.69 -10.03 2.18
C ILE A 220 4.11 -10.28 1.65
N CYS A 221 5.05 -9.36 1.91
CA CYS A 221 6.44 -9.50 1.47
C CYS A 221 7.10 -10.76 2.07
N THR A 222 6.88 -11.04 3.35
CA THR A 222 7.37 -12.27 4.01
C THR A 222 6.81 -13.54 3.35
N ALA A 223 5.53 -13.55 3.01
CA ALA A 223 4.92 -14.67 2.29
C ALA A 223 5.56 -14.87 0.89
N VAL A 224 5.81 -13.77 0.17
CA VAL A 224 6.47 -13.81 -1.15
C VAL A 224 7.90 -14.33 -1.04
N VAL A 225 8.67 -13.93 -0.03
CA VAL A 225 10.02 -14.49 0.25
C VAL A 225 9.98 -16.01 0.35
N GLY A 226 9.04 -16.54 1.15
CA GLY A 226 8.87 -17.98 1.29
C GLY A 226 8.44 -18.70 -0.01
N MET A 227 7.67 -18.01 -0.86
CA MET A 227 7.25 -18.55 -2.16
C MET A 227 8.40 -18.57 -3.17
N PHE A 228 9.21 -17.53 -3.22
CA PHE A 228 10.39 -17.45 -4.10
C PHE A 228 11.47 -18.45 -3.70
N GLY A 229 11.63 -18.73 -2.40
CA GLY A 229 12.52 -19.79 -1.92
C GLY A 229 12.19 -21.18 -2.48
N LYS A 230 10.91 -21.46 -2.79
CA LYS A 230 10.50 -22.74 -3.39
C LYS A 230 11.04 -22.95 -4.81
N ILE A 231 11.38 -21.88 -5.51
CA ILE A 231 11.93 -21.91 -6.87
C ILE A 231 13.44 -21.59 -6.90
N GLY A 232 14.11 -21.59 -5.73
CA GLY A 232 15.54 -21.35 -5.61
C GLY A 232 15.93 -19.86 -5.59
N VAL A 233 14.98 -18.93 -5.62
CA VAL A 233 15.29 -17.51 -5.51
C VAL A 233 15.36 -17.12 -4.04
N ASN A 234 16.56 -16.73 -3.61
CA ASN A 234 16.88 -16.43 -2.24
C ASN A 234 16.73 -14.93 -1.99
N VAL A 235 15.72 -14.53 -1.24
CA VAL A 235 15.34 -13.13 -1.08
C VAL A 235 15.81 -12.60 0.26
N ASN A 236 16.66 -11.57 0.24
CA ASN A 236 16.97 -10.76 1.41
C ASN A 236 15.91 -9.66 1.57
N LEU A 237 15.07 -9.77 2.59
CA LEU A 237 13.96 -8.84 2.82
C LEU A 237 14.40 -7.65 3.66
N PHE A 238 14.26 -6.43 3.11
CA PHE A 238 14.41 -5.18 3.82
C PHE A 238 13.03 -4.56 4.09
N SER A 239 12.52 -4.80 5.29
CA SER A 239 11.31 -4.16 5.79
C SER A 239 11.63 -2.80 6.40
N GLN A 240 10.97 -1.74 5.93
CA GLN A 240 11.30 -0.37 6.32
C GLN A 240 10.07 0.56 6.28
N THR A 241 10.17 1.72 6.95
CA THR A 241 9.07 2.69 6.93
C THR A 241 8.83 3.25 5.52
N LYS A 242 7.58 3.61 5.22
CA LYS A 242 7.21 4.20 3.92
C LYS A 242 8.06 5.41 3.56
N SER A 243 8.40 6.26 4.53
CA SER A 243 9.21 7.46 4.28
C SER A 243 10.60 7.10 3.77
N LYS A 244 11.23 6.08 4.36
CA LYS A 244 12.53 5.58 3.90
C LYS A 244 12.41 4.86 2.56
N HIS A 245 11.41 4.00 2.43
CA HIS A 245 11.15 3.23 1.21
C HIS A 245 10.99 4.13 -0.03
N PHE A 246 10.11 5.12 0.03
CA PHE A 246 9.88 6.02 -1.10
C PHE A 246 11.01 7.02 -1.33
N LYS A 247 11.76 7.41 -0.29
CA LYS A 247 12.98 8.21 -0.47
C LYS A 247 14.01 7.44 -1.28
N GLU A 248 14.32 6.21 -0.89
CA GLU A 248 15.28 5.36 -1.60
C GLU A 248 14.87 5.11 -3.05
N LEU A 249 13.57 4.86 -3.32
CA LEU A 249 13.07 4.71 -4.69
C LEU A 249 13.27 5.98 -5.56
N LYS A 250 13.17 7.17 -4.96
CA LYS A 250 13.45 8.43 -5.68
C LYS A 250 14.95 8.62 -5.92
N ASP A 251 15.77 8.35 -4.90
CA ASP A 251 17.23 8.49 -4.99
C ASP A 251 17.84 7.49 -5.98
N ASP A 252 17.18 6.36 -6.21
CA ASP A 252 17.60 5.31 -7.15
C ASP A 252 17.29 5.62 -8.63
N GLN A 253 16.49 6.67 -8.90
CA GLN A 253 16.11 7.09 -10.27
C GLN A 253 17.00 8.22 -10.82
N GLY A 254 18.00 8.67 -10.08
CA GLY A 254 18.95 9.72 -10.44
C GLY A 254 20.27 9.21 -11.02
#